data_299b863878bb519dc5700f71f0a183ca
#
_entry.id   299b863878bb519dc5700f71f0a183ca
#
_cell.length_a   1.000
_cell.length_b   1.000
_cell.length_c   1.000
_cell.angle_alpha   90.00
_cell.angle_beta   90.00
_cell.angle_gamma   90.00
#
_symmetry.space_group_name_H-M   'P 1'
#
loop_
_entity.id
_entity.type
_entity.pdbx_description
1 polymer ?
#
loop_
_entity_poly.entity_id
_entity_poly.type
_entity_poly.pdbx_seq_one_letter_code
_entity_poly.pdbx_strand_id
1 'polypeptide(L)'
;QIKKINESENNAPVQGVKFKVNNEIIIVTARNEKFVKISQSMRQATMDWLAKNNIYYDKYFDDAYIEGKVKVCKDENIDIIIDDDINNYLVFKEHGVNTLLFDDKCKYLDIVDRVGSWEEVLDILLGN
;
A
#
# COMPACT_ATOMS: atom_id res chain seq x y z
N GLN A 1 -7.32 6.20 10.23
CA GLN A 1 -5.94 5.85 10.51
C GLN A 1 -5.37 4.91 9.48
N ILE A 2 -4.25 5.30 8.88
CA ILE A 2 -3.59 4.46 7.88
C ILE A 2 -2.66 3.50 8.55
N LYS A 3 -2.76 2.22 8.19
CA LYS A 3 -1.79 1.24 8.64
C LYS A 3 -1.01 0.62 7.51
N LYS A 4 -1.37 0.93 6.25
CA LYS A 4 -0.71 0.26 5.16
C LYS A 4 -0.80 1.06 3.87
N ILE A 5 0.32 1.12 3.15
CA ILE A 5 0.41 1.70 1.83
C ILE A 5 1.11 0.69 0.92
N ASN A 6 0.57 0.46 -0.26
CA ASN A 6 1.20 -0.39 -1.25
C ASN A 6 2.39 0.35 -1.85
N GLU A 7 3.55 -0.28 -1.83
CA GLU A 7 4.80 0.35 -2.24
C GLU A 7 4.90 0.65 -3.73
N SER A 8 4.00 0.14 -4.54
CA SER A 8 4.02 0.44 -5.97
C SER A 8 3.74 1.91 -6.25
N GLU A 9 3.29 2.65 -5.27
CA GLU A 9 2.89 4.03 -5.42
C GLU A 9 4.07 4.97 -5.35
N ASN A 10 4.44 5.54 -6.46
CA ASN A 10 5.61 6.39 -6.57
C ASN A 10 5.44 7.76 -5.93
N ASN A 11 4.23 8.11 -5.59
CA ASN A 11 3.89 9.47 -5.17
C ASN A 11 3.81 9.64 -3.67
N ALA A 12 4.04 8.59 -2.93
CA ALA A 12 3.82 8.57 -1.51
C ALA A 12 4.82 9.35 -0.65
N PRO A 13 6.03 9.70 -1.10
CA PRO A 13 7.08 10.16 -0.19
C PRO A 13 6.66 11.28 0.75
N VAL A 14 6.00 12.29 0.24
CA VAL A 14 5.66 13.46 1.04
C VAL A 14 4.53 13.12 2.02
N GLN A 15 3.56 12.39 1.54
CA GLN A 15 2.38 12.06 2.35
C GLN A 15 2.74 11.08 3.46
N GLY A 16 3.63 10.16 3.18
CA GLY A 16 4.07 9.20 4.20
C GLY A 16 4.64 9.88 5.43
N VAL A 17 5.42 10.93 5.24
CA VAL A 17 5.99 11.68 6.35
C VAL A 17 4.89 12.28 7.22
N LYS A 18 3.86 12.84 6.63
CA LYS A 18 2.78 13.49 7.37
C LYS A 18 1.95 12.49 8.16
N PHE A 19 1.75 11.31 7.62
CA PHE A 19 0.97 10.27 8.31
C PHE A 19 1.66 9.73 9.53
N LYS A 20 2.98 9.78 9.55
CA LYS A 20 3.78 9.16 10.58
C LYS A 20 3.47 9.68 11.98
N VAL A 21 2.96 10.88 12.09
CA VAL A 21 2.77 11.55 13.37
C VAL A 21 1.84 10.76 14.29
N ASN A 22 0.70 10.29 13.76
CA ASN A 22 -0.33 9.65 14.58
C ASN A 22 -0.75 8.28 14.07
N ASN A 23 -0.08 7.75 13.06
CA ASN A 23 -0.52 6.53 12.41
C ASN A 23 0.63 5.55 12.24
N GLU A 24 0.29 4.27 12.31
CA GLU A 24 1.22 3.22 11.94
C GLU A 24 1.11 2.97 10.44
N ILE A 25 2.22 2.96 9.75
CA ILE A 25 2.28 2.73 8.31
C ILE A 25 2.97 1.41 8.04
N ILE A 26 2.27 0.54 7.33
CA ILE A 26 2.77 -0.79 6.99
C ILE A 26 2.79 -0.92 5.48
N ILE A 27 3.93 -1.33 4.94
CA ILE A 27 4.10 -1.58 3.50
C ILE A 27 4.04 -3.07 3.27
N VAL A 28 3.20 -3.48 2.32
CA VAL A 28 3.09 -4.89 1.92
C VAL A 28 3.23 -4.96 0.41
N THR A 29 4.14 -5.78 -0.06
CA THR A 29 4.43 -5.88 -1.48
C THR A 29 4.53 -7.32 -1.93
N ALA A 30 4.21 -7.56 -3.21
CA ALA A 30 4.37 -8.87 -3.83
C ALA A 30 5.79 -9.11 -4.35
N ARG A 31 6.69 -8.15 -4.22
CA ARG A 31 8.08 -8.33 -4.66
C ARG A 31 8.71 -9.52 -3.96
N ASN A 32 9.53 -10.26 -4.70
CA ASN A 32 9.98 -11.58 -4.28
C ASN A 32 11.45 -11.77 -4.62
N GLU A 33 12.23 -12.22 -3.64
CA GLU A 33 13.67 -12.50 -3.80
C GLU A 33 13.95 -13.52 -4.91
N LYS A 34 13.00 -14.41 -5.17
CA LYS A 34 13.22 -15.49 -6.15
C LYS A 34 13.41 -15.00 -7.57
N PHE A 35 13.00 -13.80 -7.89
CA PHE A 35 13.08 -13.26 -9.25
C PHE A 35 14.26 -12.34 -9.45
N VAL A 36 15.13 -12.19 -8.47
CA VAL A 36 16.29 -11.32 -8.57
C VAL A 36 17.41 -12.05 -9.30
N LYS A 37 17.94 -11.41 -10.35
CA LYS A 37 19.04 -11.98 -11.15
C LYS A 37 20.24 -11.04 -11.20
N ILE A 38 20.33 -10.10 -10.29
CA ILE A 38 21.43 -9.14 -10.21
C ILE A 38 22.09 -9.26 -8.85
N SER A 39 23.17 -8.52 -8.66
CA SER A 39 23.96 -8.60 -7.42
C SER A 39 23.19 -8.10 -6.19
N GLN A 40 22.21 -7.26 -6.37
CA GLN A 40 21.41 -6.71 -5.28
C GLN A 40 20.09 -7.48 -5.18
N SER A 41 19.69 -7.84 -3.96
CA SER A 41 18.41 -8.52 -3.75
C SER A 41 17.24 -7.59 -4.03
N MET A 42 16.10 -8.16 -4.36
CA MET A 42 14.88 -7.39 -4.58
C MET A 42 14.46 -6.64 -3.31
N ARG A 43 14.62 -7.28 -2.16
CA ARG A 43 14.32 -6.65 -0.87
C ARG A 43 15.20 -5.43 -0.64
N GLN A 44 16.50 -5.59 -0.85
CA GLN A 44 17.44 -4.48 -0.67
C GLN A 44 17.15 -3.35 -1.66
N ALA A 45 16.84 -3.68 -2.91
CA ALA A 45 16.48 -2.68 -3.91
C ALA A 45 15.24 -1.90 -3.49
N THR A 46 14.24 -2.58 -2.94
CA THR A 46 13.03 -1.94 -2.46
C THR A 46 13.32 -1.02 -1.27
N MET A 47 14.12 -1.50 -0.32
CA MET A 47 14.50 -0.69 0.84
C MET A 47 15.25 0.57 0.42
N ASP A 48 16.17 0.43 -0.52
CA ASP A 48 16.94 1.57 -1.04
C ASP A 48 16.02 2.58 -1.72
N TRP A 49 15.06 2.08 -2.50
CA TRP A 49 14.10 2.95 -3.18
C TRP A 49 13.24 3.73 -2.18
N LEU A 50 12.75 3.06 -1.16
CA LEU A 50 11.94 3.69 -0.12
C LEU A 50 12.74 4.79 0.59
N ALA A 51 13.98 4.48 0.95
CA ALA A 51 14.85 5.46 1.63
C ALA A 51 15.14 6.66 0.73
N LYS A 52 15.45 6.41 -0.54
CA LYS A 52 15.77 7.45 -1.50
C LYS A 52 14.60 8.40 -1.70
N ASN A 53 13.38 7.89 -1.62
CA ASN A 53 12.17 8.69 -1.82
C ASN A 53 11.56 9.19 -0.51
N ASN A 54 12.27 9.04 0.60
CA ASN A 54 11.84 9.52 1.91
C ASN A 54 10.47 8.97 2.33
N ILE A 55 10.24 7.70 2.04
CA ILE A 55 9.01 7.03 2.45
C ILE A 55 9.22 6.39 3.80
N TYR A 56 8.47 6.83 4.80
CA TYR A 56 8.55 6.31 6.17
C TYR A 56 7.53 5.21 6.36
N TYR A 57 7.93 4.16 7.08
CA TYR A 57 7.04 3.05 7.39
C TYR A 57 7.47 2.43 8.72
N ASP A 58 6.54 1.75 9.38
CA ASP A 58 6.80 1.08 10.64
C ASP A 58 7.12 -0.39 10.45
N LYS A 59 6.43 -1.03 9.49
CA LYS A 59 6.63 -2.44 9.19
C LYS A 59 6.63 -2.66 7.69
N TYR A 60 7.31 -3.72 7.26
CA TYR A 60 7.45 -4.05 5.85
C TYR A 60 7.30 -5.57 5.68
N PHE A 61 6.44 -5.96 4.74
CA PHE A 61 6.24 -7.36 4.39
C PHE A 61 6.39 -7.50 2.89
N ASP A 62 7.26 -8.41 2.45
CA ASP A 62 7.41 -8.69 1.03
C ASP A 62 6.96 -10.13 0.72
N ASP A 63 7.06 -10.52 -0.57
CA ASP A 63 6.63 -11.84 -1.03
C ASP A 63 5.18 -12.13 -0.67
N ALA A 64 4.36 -11.09 -0.62
CA ALA A 64 2.96 -11.20 -0.21
C ALA A 64 2.07 -11.05 -1.44
N TYR A 65 1.64 -12.17 -1.98
CA TYR A 65 0.58 -12.18 -3.00
C TYR A 65 -0.76 -11.95 -2.30
N ILE A 66 -1.86 -11.99 -3.04
CA ILE A 66 -3.13 -11.50 -2.49
C ILE A 66 -3.54 -12.21 -1.20
N GLU A 67 -3.34 -13.52 -1.11
CA GLU A 67 -3.66 -14.26 0.12
C GLU A 67 -2.77 -13.83 1.27
N GLY A 68 -1.48 -13.61 0.99
CA GLY A 68 -0.55 -13.11 1.97
C GLY A 68 -0.88 -11.68 2.41
N LYS A 69 -1.32 -10.85 1.47
CA LYS A 69 -1.76 -9.48 1.81
C LYS A 69 -2.98 -9.50 2.72
N VAL A 70 -3.95 -10.35 2.43
CA VAL A 70 -5.13 -10.51 3.29
C VAL A 70 -4.71 -10.96 4.68
N LYS A 71 -3.80 -11.93 4.76
CA LYS A 71 -3.29 -12.42 6.04
C LYS A 71 -2.64 -11.30 6.85
N VAL A 72 -1.80 -10.49 6.22
CA VAL A 72 -1.16 -9.35 6.90
C VAL A 72 -2.23 -8.38 7.40
N CYS A 73 -3.24 -8.09 6.60
CA CYS A 73 -4.32 -7.20 7.01
C CYS A 73 -5.03 -7.70 8.27
N LYS A 74 -5.26 -9.00 8.36
CA LYS A 74 -5.91 -9.59 9.52
C LYS A 74 -5.00 -9.63 10.73
N ASP A 75 -3.77 -10.10 10.54
CA ASP A 75 -2.81 -10.27 11.64
C ASP A 75 -2.40 -8.94 12.26
N GLU A 76 -2.29 -7.90 11.44
CA GLU A 76 -1.85 -6.57 11.88
C GLU A 76 -3.01 -5.64 12.22
N ASN A 77 -4.25 -6.11 12.12
CA ASN A 77 -5.44 -5.30 12.39
C ASN A 77 -5.44 -4.01 11.56
N ILE A 78 -5.23 -4.16 10.27
CA ILE A 78 -5.18 -3.01 9.35
C ILE A 78 -6.54 -2.31 9.31
N ASP A 79 -6.55 -1.00 9.52
CA ASP A 79 -7.77 -0.21 9.44
C ASP A 79 -8.20 0.02 8.00
N ILE A 80 -7.22 0.24 7.11
CA ILE A 80 -7.49 0.46 5.70
C ILE A 80 -6.28 0.07 4.89
N ILE A 81 -6.50 -0.56 3.74
CA ILE A 81 -5.46 -0.87 2.79
C ILE A 81 -5.70 -0.09 1.49
N ILE A 82 -4.61 0.34 0.87
CA ILE A 82 -4.63 1.04 -0.41
C ILE A 82 -3.91 0.16 -1.42
N ASP A 83 -4.59 -0.19 -2.50
CA ASP A 83 -4.02 -1.06 -3.52
C ASP A 83 -4.48 -0.58 -4.90
N ASP A 84 -3.64 -0.74 -5.91
CA ASP A 84 -3.93 -0.30 -7.28
C ASP A 84 -4.45 -1.43 -8.17
N ASP A 85 -4.50 -2.64 -7.68
CA ASP A 85 -4.92 -3.81 -8.45
C ASP A 85 -6.39 -4.11 -8.18
N ILE A 86 -7.21 -4.07 -9.25
CA ILE A 86 -8.66 -4.30 -9.10
C ILE A 86 -8.95 -5.71 -8.59
N ASN A 87 -8.17 -6.70 -8.98
CA ASN A 87 -8.39 -8.06 -8.52
C ASN A 87 -8.11 -8.19 -7.02
N ASN A 88 -7.04 -7.53 -6.56
CA ASN A 88 -6.74 -7.48 -5.12
C ASN A 88 -7.86 -6.77 -4.36
N TYR A 89 -8.33 -5.65 -4.91
CA TYR A 89 -9.43 -4.89 -4.31
C TYR A 89 -10.65 -5.79 -4.10
N LEU A 90 -11.03 -6.55 -5.11
CA LEU A 90 -12.20 -7.42 -5.03
C LEU A 90 -12.02 -8.50 -3.95
N VAL A 91 -10.83 -9.07 -3.86
CA VAL A 91 -10.54 -10.09 -2.84
C VAL A 91 -10.55 -9.47 -1.43
N PHE A 92 -9.96 -8.31 -1.25
CA PHE A 92 -10.00 -7.61 0.04
C PHE A 92 -11.44 -7.34 0.48
N LYS A 93 -12.27 -6.87 -0.43
CA LYS A 93 -13.69 -6.58 -0.12
C LYS A 93 -14.41 -7.87 0.27
N GLU A 94 -14.14 -8.95 -0.43
CA GLU A 94 -14.72 -10.25 -0.13
C GLU A 94 -14.37 -10.74 1.28
N HIS A 95 -13.18 -10.38 1.76
CA HIS A 95 -12.72 -10.74 3.10
C HIS A 95 -13.04 -9.69 4.16
N GLY A 96 -13.82 -8.68 3.82
CA GLY A 96 -14.22 -7.66 4.77
C GLY A 96 -13.12 -6.67 5.13
N VAL A 97 -12.10 -6.55 4.30
CA VAL A 97 -11.00 -5.59 4.53
C VAL A 97 -11.38 -4.25 3.92
N ASN A 98 -11.34 -3.20 4.73
CA ASN A 98 -11.61 -1.85 4.26
C ASN A 98 -10.50 -1.43 3.28
N THR A 99 -10.87 -1.12 2.05
CA THR A 99 -9.92 -0.95 0.95
C THR A 99 -10.22 0.29 0.13
N LEU A 100 -9.17 1.03 -0.22
CA LEU A 100 -9.25 2.06 -1.24
C LEU A 100 -8.54 1.55 -2.50
N LEU A 101 -9.20 1.66 -3.64
CA LEU A 101 -8.61 1.32 -4.92
C LEU A 101 -7.93 2.57 -5.49
N PHE A 102 -6.60 2.52 -5.61
CA PHE A 102 -5.85 3.62 -6.18
C PHE A 102 -5.93 3.53 -7.70
N ASP A 103 -6.64 4.45 -8.32
CA ASP A 103 -6.98 4.41 -9.75
C ASP A 103 -6.70 5.78 -10.39
N ASP A 104 -5.42 6.11 -10.52
CA ASP A 104 -4.98 7.39 -11.07
C ASP A 104 -5.27 7.55 -12.56
N LYS A 105 -5.49 6.43 -13.25
CA LYS A 105 -5.78 6.44 -14.70
C LYS A 105 -7.25 6.38 -15.04
N CYS A 106 -8.10 6.49 -14.04
CA CYS A 106 -9.56 6.55 -14.21
C CYS A 106 -10.14 5.35 -14.94
N LYS A 107 -9.63 4.16 -14.66
CA LYS A 107 -10.12 2.92 -15.29
C LYS A 107 -11.40 2.39 -14.68
N TYR A 108 -11.67 2.71 -13.42
CA TYR A 108 -12.73 2.07 -12.64
C TYR A 108 -13.62 3.13 -11.98
N LEU A 109 -14.15 4.05 -12.78
CA LEU A 109 -14.86 5.23 -12.28
C LEU A 109 -16.13 4.92 -11.50
N ASP A 110 -16.72 3.75 -11.71
CA ASP A 110 -17.94 3.33 -11.01
C ASP A 110 -17.68 2.57 -9.71
N ILE A 111 -16.41 2.39 -9.34
CA ILE A 111 -16.06 1.79 -8.05
C ILE A 111 -16.14 2.87 -6.97
N VAL A 112 -16.95 2.66 -5.95
CA VAL A 112 -17.20 3.67 -4.92
C VAL A 112 -15.96 3.95 -4.06
N ASP A 113 -15.11 2.95 -3.86
CA ASP A 113 -13.92 3.08 -3.02
C ASP A 113 -12.68 3.54 -3.78
N ARG A 114 -12.84 3.99 -5.02
CA ARG A 114 -11.68 4.43 -5.78
C ARG A 114 -11.21 5.82 -5.36
N VAL A 115 -9.90 6.01 -5.45
CA VAL A 115 -9.26 7.32 -5.31
C VAL A 115 -8.34 7.53 -6.50
N GLY A 116 -8.20 8.76 -6.95
CA GLY A 116 -7.40 9.06 -8.13
C GLY A 116 -6.04 9.69 -7.83
N SER A 117 -5.81 10.05 -6.58
CA SER A 117 -4.56 10.71 -6.19
C SER A 117 -4.30 10.52 -4.72
N TRP A 118 -3.05 10.80 -4.32
CA TRP A 118 -2.69 10.76 -2.90
C TRP A 118 -3.35 11.87 -2.10
N GLU A 119 -3.69 12.99 -2.75
CA GLU A 119 -4.45 14.06 -2.09
C GLU A 119 -5.83 13.56 -1.67
N GLU A 120 -6.49 12.80 -2.52
CA GLU A 120 -7.79 12.20 -2.17
C GLU A 120 -7.65 11.19 -1.03
N VAL A 121 -6.58 10.40 -1.03
CA VAL A 121 -6.30 9.48 0.07
C VAL A 121 -6.16 10.26 1.37
N LEU A 122 -5.37 11.33 1.35
CA LEU A 122 -5.18 12.17 2.52
C LEU A 122 -6.51 12.71 3.06
N ASP A 123 -7.35 13.20 2.18
CA ASP A 123 -8.64 13.77 2.57
C ASP A 123 -9.50 12.74 3.29
N ILE A 124 -9.54 11.52 2.77
CA ILE A 124 -10.32 10.45 3.38
C ILE A 124 -9.74 10.08 4.74
N LEU A 125 -8.43 9.96 4.84
CA LEU A 125 -7.78 9.50 6.06
C LEU A 125 -7.78 10.54 7.17
N LEU A 126 -7.79 11.80 6.81
CA LEU A 126 -7.86 12.89 7.77
C LEU A 126 -9.29 13.29 8.10
N GLY A 127 -10.27 12.65 7.49
CA GLY A 127 -11.67 12.93 7.77
C GLY A 127 -12.21 14.21 7.13
N ASN A 128 -11.55 14.63 6.07
CA ASN A 128 -11.96 15.88 5.38
C ASN A 128 -13.03 15.64 4.33
#